data_823bec400af652569f90d8c3941c298d
#
_entry.id   823bec400af652569f90d8c3941c298d
#
_cell.length_a   1.000
_cell.length_b   1.000
_cell.length_c   1.000
_cell.angle_alpha   90.00
_cell.angle_beta   90.00
_cell.angle_gamma   90.00
#
_symmetry.space_group_name_H-M   'P 1'
#
loop_
_entity.id
_entity.type
_entity.pdbx_description
1 polymer ?
#
loop_
_entity_poly.entity_id
_entity_poly.type
_entity_poly.pdbx_seq_one_letter_code
_entity_poly.pdbx_strand_id
1 'polypeptide(L)'
;NEQQVSVSLIPYSEHVNAGEPLFTQFKQNHDHDFSYCVEFEHGDYSKAHMNINQTYYQAQHFQWNYDGSNDLNDTICPRFDYEAITPITNDATALKNQIALLQPRAGTQIFQGMKWATSLLDPAMRPISANLAADGDLPAIYANRPLEYDDPETLKTIVLMTDGKNSRSNRLREPKYNSSSDYVHWNRYNLWYYLYRYVSSRKRSHYYTEKYSASEADGYTESICDAAKEQGIVIWAIGF
;
A
#
# COMPACT_ATOMS: atom_id res chain seq x y z
N ASN A 1 19.02 4.66 23.51
CA ASN A 1 19.61 5.55 22.50
C ASN A 1 18.61 5.73 21.37
N GLU A 2 17.99 6.90 21.25
CA GLU A 2 16.88 7.17 20.28
C GLU A 2 17.29 6.95 18.82
N GLN A 3 18.58 6.92 18.50
CA GLN A 3 19.10 6.66 17.16
C GLN A 3 19.24 5.17 16.82
N GLN A 4 19.09 4.27 17.77
CA GLN A 4 19.23 2.82 17.56
C GLN A 4 17.95 2.17 17.04
N VAL A 5 16.79 2.77 17.29
CA VAL A 5 15.50 2.27 16.83
C VAL A 5 14.95 3.21 15.77
N SER A 6 14.54 2.66 14.65
CA SER A 6 13.79 3.36 13.62
C SER A 6 12.57 2.54 13.22
N VAL A 7 11.47 3.20 12.94
CA VAL A 7 10.18 2.59 12.65
C VAL A 7 9.62 3.17 11.37
N SER A 8 9.05 2.31 10.52
CA SER A 8 8.13 2.72 9.46
C SER A 8 6.71 2.32 9.84
N LEU A 9 5.76 3.20 9.66
CA LEU A 9 4.34 2.89 9.83
C LEU A 9 3.70 2.72 8.45
N ILE A 10 3.07 1.55 8.24
CA ILE A 10 2.45 1.19 6.97
C ILE A 10 0.96 0.92 7.21
N PRO A 11 0.11 1.95 7.20
CA PRO A 11 -1.32 1.75 7.21
C PRO A 11 -1.77 1.01 5.94
N TYR A 12 -2.64 0.03 6.08
CA TYR A 12 -3.18 -0.70 4.95
C TYR A 12 -4.67 -0.98 5.14
N SER A 13 -5.37 -1.03 4.04
CA SER A 13 -6.73 -1.53 3.91
C SER A 13 -6.79 -2.45 2.69
N GLU A 14 -7.52 -2.11 1.64
CA GLU A 14 -7.50 -2.84 0.37
C GLU A 14 -6.20 -2.59 -0.42
N HIS A 15 -5.49 -1.50 -0.11
CA HIS A 15 -4.16 -1.18 -0.65
C HIS A 15 -3.33 -0.41 0.38
N VAL A 16 -2.12 -0.01 -0.01
CA VAL A 16 -1.22 0.84 0.78
C VAL A 16 -0.93 2.11 -0.01
N ASN A 17 -1.22 3.26 0.59
CA ASN A 17 -0.83 4.55 0.04
C ASN A 17 0.63 4.84 0.41
N ALA A 18 1.52 4.87 -0.57
CA ALA A 18 2.93 5.20 -0.35
C ALA A 18 3.15 6.67 0.05
N GLY A 19 2.18 7.54 -0.23
CA GLY A 19 2.38 8.98 -0.21
C GLY A 19 3.17 9.47 -1.43
N GLU A 20 2.94 10.71 -1.84
CA GLU A 20 3.59 11.29 -3.02
C GLU A 20 5.12 11.24 -2.93
N PRO A 21 5.78 11.62 -1.81
CA PRO A 21 7.23 11.64 -1.72
C PRO A 21 7.86 10.27 -1.99
N LEU A 22 7.32 9.20 -1.40
CA LEU A 22 7.84 7.85 -1.60
C LEU A 22 7.46 7.28 -2.97
N PHE A 23 6.23 7.52 -3.44
CA PHE A 23 5.73 7.03 -4.72
C PHE A 23 6.57 7.56 -5.89
N THR A 24 6.94 8.83 -5.87
CA THR A 24 7.70 9.49 -6.94
C THR A 24 9.16 9.05 -7.02
N GLN A 25 9.68 8.36 -6.01
CA GLN A 25 11.03 7.80 -6.04
C GLN A 25 11.16 6.56 -6.94
N PHE A 26 10.05 5.92 -7.28
CA PHE A 26 10.03 4.80 -8.20
C PHE A 26 9.81 5.24 -9.64
N LYS A 27 10.24 4.43 -10.59
CA LYS A 27 9.73 4.53 -11.96
C LYS A 27 8.27 4.09 -11.95
N GLN A 28 7.36 5.01 -12.23
CA GLN A 28 5.93 4.72 -12.17
C GLN A 28 5.19 5.27 -13.39
N ASN A 29 4.05 4.66 -13.69
CA ASN A 29 3.03 5.25 -14.54
C ASN A 29 2.12 6.09 -13.63
N HIS A 30 2.19 7.42 -13.72
CA HIS A 30 1.45 8.36 -12.88
C HIS A 30 0.21 8.84 -13.64
N ASP A 31 -0.94 8.29 -13.30
CA ASP A 31 -2.19 8.52 -14.00
C ASP A 31 -3.03 9.66 -13.36
N HIS A 32 -2.88 9.89 -12.03
CA HIS A 32 -3.67 10.86 -11.28
C HIS A 32 -3.03 11.24 -9.94
N ASP A 33 -3.44 12.38 -9.36
CA ASP A 33 -2.96 12.92 -8.08
C ASP A 33 -3.94 12.67 -6.90
N PHE A 34 -4.85 11.70 -7.01
CA PHE A 34 -5.86 11.45 -5.97
C PHE A 34 -5.37 10.57 -4.83
N SER A 35 -4.40 9.71 -5.08
CA SER A 35 -3.77 8.80 -4.13
C SER A 35 -2.56 8.10 -4.76
N TYR A 36 -1.62 7.58 -3.97
CA TYR A 36 -0.31 7.15 -4.41
C TYR A 36 -0.01 5.69 -4.05
N CYS A 37 -0.82 4.76 -4.58
CA CYS A 37 -0.61 3.33 -4.41
C CYS A 37 0.11 2.72 -5.62
N VAL A 38 1.01 1.78 -5.34
CA VAL A 38 1.70 0.98 -6.36
C VAL A 38 0.94 -0.32 -6.58
N GLU A 39 0.48 -0.59 -7.80
CA GLU A 39 -0.09 -1.89 -8.16
C GLU A 39 1.05 -2.87 -8.46
N PHE A 40 1.19 -3.89 -7.63
CA PHE A 40 2.18 -4.94 -7.80
C PHE A 40 1.68 -6.03 -8.74
N GLU A 41 2.61 -6.65 -9.45
CA GLU A 41 2.34 -7.84 -10.26
C GLU A 41 2.38 -9.11 -9.38
N HIS A 42 1.72 -10.18 -9.82
CA HIS A 42 1.65 -11.45 -9.07
C HIS A 42 3.03 -11.99 -8.65
N GLY A 43 4.04 -11.85 -9.51
CA GLY A 43 5.41 -12.30 -9.25
C GLY A 43 6.17 -11.48 -8.19
N ASP A 44 5.70 -10.29 -7.85
CA ASP A 44 6.35 -9.44 -6.84
C ASP A 44 6.12 -9.97 -5.42
N TYR A 45 5.04 -10.73 -5.21
CA TYR A 45 4.66 -11.22 -3.89
C TYR A 45 5.48 -12.45 -3.41
N SER A 46 6.30 -13.04 -4.27
CA SER A 46 7.25 -14.09 -3.90
C SER A 46 8.63 -13.57 -3.46
N LYS A 47 8.80 -12.25 -3.36
CA LYS A 47 10.08 -11.60 -3.06
C LYS A 47 9.90 -10.59 -1.93
N ALA A 48 10.86 -10.54 -1.00
CA ALA A 48 10.88 -9.55 0.06
C ALA A 48 11.07 -8.12 -0.48
N HIS A 49 11.93 -7.94 -1.47
CA HIS A 49 12.29 -6.63 -2.04
C HIS A 49 11.35 -6.14 -3.14
N MET A 50 11.33 -4.82 -3.35
CA MET A 50 10.89 -4.19 -4.59
C MET A 50 12.09 -4.00 -5.54
N ASN A 51 11.84 -4.20 -6.84
CA ASN A 51 12.85 -3.88 -7.84
C ASN A 51 12.78 -2.38 -8.18
N ILE A 52 13.65 -1.57 -7.60
CA ILE A 52 13.67 -0.12 -7.81
C ILE A 52 13.94 0.30 -9.27
N ASN A 53 14.38 -0.63 -10.12
CA ASN A 53 14.59 -0.37 -11.55
C ASN A 53 13.38 -0.74 -12.44
N GLN A 54 12.39 -1.43 -11.87
CA GLN A 54 11.14 -1.78 -12.55
C GLN A 54 10.21 -0.56 -12.63
N THR A 55 9.44 -0.48 -13.72
CA THR A 55 8.33 0.48 -13.79
C THR A 55 7.10 -0.11 -13.13
N TYR A 56 6.53 0.59 -12.17
CA TYR A 56 5.30 0.21 -11.49
C TYR A 56 4.10 0.98 -12.04
N TYR A 57 2.95 0.34 -12.04
CA TYR A 57 1.68 1.00 -12.36
C TYR A 57 1.09 1.63 -11.09
N GLN A 58 0.44 2.75 -11.26
CA GLN A 58 -0.37 3.33 -10.20
C GLN A 58 -1.66 2.52 -10.04
N ALA A 59 -2.04 2.21 -8.81
CA ALA A 59 -3.29 1.53 -8.55
C ALA A 59 -4.49 2.44 -8.85
N GLN A 60 -5.59 1.85 -9.28
CA GLN A 60 -6.81 2.59 -9.59
C GLN A 60 -7.36 3.28 -8.34
N HIS A 61 -7.84 4.52 -8.51
CA HIS A 61 -8.49 5.30 -7.46
C HIS A 61 -10.00 5.32 -7.66
N PHE A 62 -10.73 4.48 -6.94
CA PHE A 62 -12.19 4.44 -6.91
C PHE A 62 -12.69 3.69 -5.68
N GLN A 63 -13.94 3.88 -5.32
CA GLN A 63 -14.61 3.12 -4.28
C GLN A 63 -15.63 2.16 -4.87
N TRP A 64 -15.68 0.92 -4.37
CA TRP A 64 -16.62 -0.09 -4.87
C TRP A 64 -17.56 -0.67 -3.81
N ASN A 65 -17.30 -0.50 -2.52
CA ASN A 65 -18.24 -0.87 -1.46
C ASN A 65 -19.45 0.06 -1.49
N TYR A 66 -20.61 -0.43 -1.12
CA TYR A 66 -21.88 0.29 -1.29
C TYR A 66 -22.77 0.13 -0.08
N ASP A 67 -23.11 1.24 0.52
CA ASP A 67 -24.06 1.38 1.63
C ASP A 67 -25.37 2.09 1.25
N GLY A 68 -25.57 2.37 -0.03
CA GLY A 68 -26.71 3.13 -0.55
C GLY A 68 -26.40 4.60 -0.87
N SER A 69 -25.22 5.08 -0.52
CA SER A 69 -24.76 6.44 -0.76
C SER A 69 -23.68 6.55 -1.83
N ASN A 70 -23.35 7.78 -2.24
CA ASN A 70 -22.17 8.08 -3.05
C ASN A 70 -20.99 8.43 -2.13
N ASP A 71 -20.68 7.58 -1.17
CA ASP A 71 -19.51 7.75 -0.32
C ASP A 71 -18.23 7.43 -1.08
N LEU A 72 -17.16 8.16 -0.80
CA LEU A 72 -15.86 8.08 -1.46
C LEU A 72 -14.70 8.05 -0.46
N ASN A 73 -14.96 7.73 0.79
CA ASN A 73 -13.93 7.68 1.83
C ASN A 73 -13.15 6.36 1.83
N ASP A 74 -13.75 5.29 1.29
CA ASP A 74 -13.20 3.93 1.28
C ASP A 74 -12.72 3.52 -0.12
N THR A 75 -11.90 4.36 -0.74
CA THR A 75 -11.28 4.05 -2.04
C THR A 75 -10.30 2.89 -1.91
N ILE A 76 -10.11 2.13 -3.00
CA ILE A 76 -9.15 1.00 -3.06
C ILE A 76 -7.77 1.45 -2.59
N CYS A 77 -7.24 2.52 -3.17
CA CYS A 77 -6.08 3.20 -2.63
C CYS A 77 -6.54 4.20 -1.56
N PRO A 78 -6.12 4.09 -0.29
CA PRO A 78 -6.44 5.04 0.75
C PRO A 78 -6.10 6.47 0.32
N ARG A 79 -6.99 7.42 0.60
CA ARG A 79 -6.91 8.76 -0.02
C ARG A 79 -6.46 9.88 0.91
N PHE A 80 -6.40 9.63 2.21
CA PHE A 80 -6.06 10.65 3.19
C PHE A 80 -4.56 10.57 3.54
N ASP A 81 -3.93 11.72 3.76
CA ASP A 81 -2.49 11.80 4.05
C ASP A 81 -2.09 11.01 5.30
N TYR A 82 -2.96 10.97 6.31
CA TYR A 82 -2.70 10.17 7.53
C TYR A 82 -2.75 8.64 7.29
N GLU A 83 -3.25 8.19 6.15
CA GLU A 83 -3.27 6.78 5.72
C GLU A 83 -2.05 6.43 4.85
N ALA A 84 -1.19 7.40 4.56
CA ALA A 84 0.04 7.15 3.82
C ALA A 84 1.12 6.51 4.69
N ILE A 85 2.08 5.84 4.05
CA ILE A 85 3.28 5.34 4.72
C ILE A 85 4.00 6.49 5.39
N THR A 86 4.34 6.34 6.68
CA THR A 86 5.41 7.11 7.29
C THR A 86 6.69 6.30 7.17
N PRO A 87 7.66 6.76 6.36
CA PRO A 87 8.93 6.07 6.20
C PRO A 87 9.76 6.16 7.48
N ILE A 88 10.97 5.66 7.45
CA ILE A 88 11.87 5.49 8.60
C ILE A 88 11.92 6.73 9.49
N THR A 89 11.45 6.60 10.74
CA THR A 89 11.46 7.67 11.75
C THR A 89 11.70 7.12 13.15
N ASN A 90 12.10 7.97 14.09
CA ASN A 90 12.12 7.70 15.54
C ASN A 90 11.18 8.64 16.31
N ASP A 91 10.37 9.42 15.63
CA ASP A 91 9.39 10.31 16.25
C ASP A 91 8.16 9.53 16.71
N ALA A 92 8.23 9.02 17.95
CA ALA A 92 7.14 8.29 18.57
C ALA A 92 5.85 9.14 18.73
N THR A 93 5.99 10.46 18.82
CA THR A 93 4.83 11.37 18.98
C THR A 93 4.09 11.48 17.64
N ALA A 94 4.81 11.71 16.55
CA ALA A 94 4.24 11.75 15.21
C ALA A 94 3.55 10.42 14.86
N LEU A 95 4.19 9.28 15.12
CA LEU A 95 3.60 7.95 14.90
C LEU A 95 2.30 7.73 15.70
N LYS A 96 2.30 8.08 16.99
CA LYS A 96 1.09 7.96 17.84
C LYS A 96 -0.04 8.85 17.35
N ASN A 97 0.26 10.07 16.93
CA ASN A 97 -0.73 11.00 16.37
C ASN A 97 -1.32 10.46 15.07
N GLN A 98 -0.51 9.90 14.19
CA GLN A 98 -0.98 9.30 12.94
C GLN A 98 -1.87 8.07 13.23
N ILE A 99 -1.42 7.16 14.12
CA ILE A 99 -2.21 5.99 14.52
C ILE A 99 -3.57 6.39 15.08
N ALA A 100 -3.65 7.45 15.87
CA ALA A 100 -4.90 7.94 16.46
C ALA A 100 -5.91 8.47 15.42
N LEU A 101 -5.45 8.80 14.20
CA LEU A 101 -6.29 9.27 13.10
C LEU A 101 -6.80 8.11 12.22
N LEU A 102 -6.17 6.93 12.29
CA LEU A 102 -6.55 5.80 11.44
C LEU A 102 -7.99 5.38 11.72
N GLN A 103 -8.71 5.11 10.64
CA GLN A 103 -10.09 4.64 10.67
C GLN A 103 -10.21 3.33 9.88
N PRO A 104 -11.10 2.41 10.28
CA PRO A 104 -11.42 1.25 9.45
C PRO A 104 -11.90 1.70 8.07
N ARG A 105 -11.32 1.14 7.02
CA ARG A 105 -11.61 1.50 5.62
C ARG A 105 -11.72 0.25 4.76
N ALA A 106 -12.56 0.32 3.73
CA ALA A 106 -12.63 -0.62 2.60
C ALA A 106 -12.46 -2.12 2.95
N GLY A 107 -11.84 -2.89 2.04
CA GLY A 107 -11.47 -4.27 2.26
C GLY A 107 -10.09 -4.42 2.92
N THR A 108 -9.72 -5.65 3.26
CA THR A 108 -8.43 -5.98 3.88
C THR A 108 -7.57 -6.77 2.91
N GLN A 109 -6.34 -6.30 2.67
CA GLN A 109 -5.33 -6.99 1.87
C GLN A 109 -4.01 -6.99 2.65
N ILE A 110 -3.83 -8.00 3.52
CA ILE A 110 -2.66 -8.13 4.41
C ILE A 110 -1.37 -8.18 3.59
N PHE A 111 -1.38 -8.88 2.47
CA PHE A 111 -0.22 -9.03 1.61
C PHE A 111 0.31 -7.71 1.05
N GLN A 112 -0.56 -6.70 0.84
CA GLN A 112 -0.13 -5.37 0.41
C GLN A 112 0.69 -4.67 1.52
N GLY A 113 0.19 -4.71 2.75
CA GLY A 113 0.93 -4.19 3.91
C GLY A 113 2.24 -4.92 4.13
N MET A 114 2.24 -6.25 4.05
CA MET A 114 3.44 -7.07 4.19
C MET A 114 4.47 -6.80 3.07
N LYS A 115 4.01 -6.63 1.82
CA LYS A 115 4.91 -6.31 0.70
C LYS A 115 5.66 -5.00 0.93
N TRP A 116 4.97 -3.96 1.36
CA TRP A 116 5.59 -2.68 1.71
C TRP A 116 6.52 -2.81 2.93
N ALA A 117 6.09 -3.54 3.97
CA ALA A 117 6.89 -3.72 5.18
C ALA A 117 8.23 -4.44 4.89
N THR A 118 8.19 -5.52 4.11
CA THR A 118 9.40 -6.23 3.71
C THR A 118 10.29 -5.38 2.82
N SER A 119 9.71 -4.67 1.86
CA SER A 119 10.46 -3.81 0.93
C SER A 119 11.18 -2.66 1.66
N LEU A 120 10.52 -2.00 2.62
CA LEU A 120 11.14 -0.92 3.42
C LEU A 120 12.24 -1.42 4.37
N LEU A 121 12.37 -2.73 4.57
CA LEU A 121 13.48 -3.34 5.30
C LEU A 121 14.60 -3.85 4.39
N ASP A 122 14.38 -3.86 3.06
CA ASP A 122 15.35 -4.38 2.10
C ASP A 122 16.46 -3.35 1.78
N PRO A 123 17.74 -3.75 1.80
CA PRO A 123 18.86 -2.85 1.47
C PRO A 123 18.76 -2.18 0.10
N ALA A 124 18.03 -2.76 -0.86
CA ALA A 124 17.80 -2.15 -2.18
C ALA A 124 17.04 -0.81 -2.10
N MET A 125 16.36 -0.52 -0.98
CA MET A 125 15.67 0.75 -0.76
C MET A 125 16.60 1.91 -0.35
N ARG A 126 17.88 1.67 -0.05
CA ARG A 126 18.83 2.73 0.36
C ARG A 126 18.91 3.92 -0.60
N PRO A 127 18.98 3.74 -1.93
CA PRO A 127 18.98 4.89 -2.84
C PRO A 127 17.72 5.77 -2.69
N ILE A 128 16.58 5.15 -2.45
CA ILE A 128 15.31 5.86 -2.22
C ILE A 128 15.37 6.61 -0.88
N SER A 129 15.86 5.96 0.19
CA SER A 129 16.03 6.63 1.49
C SER A 129 17.00 7.81 1.40
N ALA A 130 18.08 7.67 0.62
CA ALA A 130 19.03 8.77 0.41
C ALA A 130 18.40 9.95 -0.33
N ASN A 131 17.58 9.68 -1.35
CA ASN A 131 16.85 10.71 -2.08
C ASN A 131 15.82 11.42 -1.17
N LEU A 132 14.99 10.67 -0.46
CA LEU A 132 14.01 11.22 0.50
C LEU A 132 14.70 12.08 1.57
N ALA A 133 15.88 11.67 2.03
CA ALA A 133 16.65 12.47 2.99
C ALA A 133 17.22 13.77 2.37
N ALA A 134 17.61 13.72 1.11
CA ALA A 134 18.07 14.91 0.37
C ALA A 134 16.93 15.89 0.11
N ASP A 135 15.71 15.38 -0.13
CA ASP A 135 14.50 16.17 -0.36
C ASP A 135 13.90 16.72 0.95
N GLY A 136 14.35 16.23 2.11
CA GLY A 136 13.86 16.61 3.43
C GLY A 136 12.66 15.81 3.95
N ASP A 137 12.24 14.79 3.23
CA ASP A 137 11.12 13.89 3.58
C ASP A 137 11.53 12.79 4.55
N LEU A 138 12.84 12.61 4.77
CA LEU A 138 13.41 11.67 5.72
C LEU A 138 14.52 12.34 6.53
N PRO A 139 14.66 12.08 7.85
CA PRO A 139 15.80 12.57 8.61
C PRO A 139 17.13 12.07 8.02
N ALA A 140 18.09 12.99 7.83
CA ALA A 140 19.38 12.72 7.17
C ALA A 140 20.16 11.56 7.81
N ILE A 141 19.98 11.30 9.11
CA ILE A 141 20.61 10.18 9.83
C ILE A 141 20.15 8.79 9.31
N TYR A 142 19.06 8.73 8.58
CA TYR A 142 18.50 7.49 8.01
C TYR A 142 18.77 7.33 6.51
N ALA A 143 19.48 8.25 5.88
CA ALA A 143 19.79 8.21 4.44
C ALA A 143 20.46 6.89 3.99
N ASN A 144 21.21 6.23 4.89
CA ASN A 144 21.90 4.95 4.61
C ASN A 144 21.12 3.71 5.10
N ARG A 145 19.85 3.88 5.44
CA ARG A 145 18.97 2.77 5.82
C ARG A 145 18.14 2.29 4.62
N PRO A 146 17.69 1.02 4.62
CA PRO A 146 17.95 -0.07 5.57
C PRO A 146 19.39 -0.61 5.49
N LEU A 147 19.91 -1.15 6.60
CA LEU A 147 21.21 -1.83 6.62
C LEU A 147 21.12 -3.21 5.95
N GLU A 148 22.27 -3.91 5.79
CA GLU A 148 22.29 -5.25 5.25
C GLU A 148 21.52 -6.24 6.12
N TYR A 149 21.11 -7.37 5.56
CA TYR A 149 20.41 -8.41 6.30
C TYR A 149 21.31 -9.16 7.29
N ASP A 150 22.59 -9.25 6.99
CA ASP A 150 23.62 -9.91 7.80
C ASP A 150 24.38 -8.96 8.72
N ASP A 151 23.95 -7.71 8.83
CA ASP A 151 24.53 -6.74 9.76
C ASP A 151 24.35 -7.22 11.21
N PRO A 152 25.44 -7.50 11.96
CA PRO A 152 25.38 -8.14 13.28
C PRO A 152 24.79 -7.24 14.37
N GLU A 153 24.68 -5.94 14.13
CA GLU A 153 24.15 -4.96 15.09
C GLU A 153 22.69 -4.57 14.75
N THR A 154 22.11 -5.18 13.71
CA THR A 154 20.76 -4.82 13.23
C THR A 154 19.79 -5.98 13.35
N LEU A 155 18.66 -5.75 14.00
CA LEU A 155 17.51 -6.64 13.99
C LEU A 155 16.39 -6.02 13.16
N LYS A 156 15.93 -6.72 12.12
CA LYS A 156 14.79 -6.32 11.30
C LYS A 156 13.53 -7.03 11.77
N THR A 157 12.51 -6.27 12.08
CA THR A 157 11.27 -6.80 12.65
C THR A 157 10.06 -6.18 11.98
N ILE A 158 9.07 -6.99 11.67
CA ILE A 158 7.73 -6.58 11.24
C ILE A 158 6.77 -6.89 12.38
N VAL A 159 5.95 -5.91 12.77
CA VAL A 159 4.80 -6.10 13.65
C VAL A 159 3.55 -5.95 12.79
N LEU A 160 2.96 -7.06 12.41
CA LEU A 160 1.70 -7.10 11.66
C LEU A 160 0.54 -7.06 12.64
N MET A 161 -0.31 -6.05 12.52
CA MET A 161 -1.54 -5.91 13.29
C MET A 161 -2.74 -6.00 12.35
N THR A 162 -3.68 -6.88 12.65
CA THR A 162 -4.90 -7.05 11.86
C THR A 162 -6.05 -7.59 12.72
N ASP A 163 -7.26 -7.11 12.42
CA ASP A 163 -8.52 -7.61 13.00
C ASP A 163 -9.29 -8.51 12.02
N GLY A 164 -8.77 -8.66 10.80
CA GLY A 164 -9.50 -9.24 9.69
C GLY A 164 -8.79 -10.36 8.94
N LYS A 165 -9.51 -10.84 7.94
CA LYS A 165 -9.03 -11.77 6.92
C LYS A 165 -8.85 -11.03 5.61
N ASN A 166 -7.98 -11.54 4.74
CA ASN A 166 -7.94 -11.04 3.37
C ASN A 166 -9.33 -11.11 2.73
N SER A 167 -9.70 -10.05 2.05
CA SER A 167 -10.95 -9.96 1.30
C SER A 167 -10.67 -10.00 -0.21
N ARG A 168 -11.70 -10.21 -1.02
CA ARG A 168 -11.58 -10.02 -2.46
C ARG A 168 -11.35 -8.54 -2.77
N SER A 169 -10.70 -8.26 -3.91
CA SER A 169 -10.51 -6.91 -4.43
C SER A 169 -10.93 -6.84 -5.89
N ASN A 170 -11.60 -5.77 -6.27
CA ASN A 170 -12.05 -5.52 -7.63
C ASN A 170 -11.22 -4.43 -8.29
N ARG A 171 -11.21 -4.46 -9.64
CA ARG A 171 -10.68 -3.36 -10.46
C ARG A 171 -11.72 -2.98 -11.51
N LEU A 172 -11.73 -1.73 -11.91
CA LEU A 172 -12.44 -1.29 -13.10
C LEU A 172 -11.77 -1.91 -14.33
N ARG A 173 -12.57 -2.32 -15.29
CA ARG A 173 -12.03 -2.82 -16.57
C ARG A 173 -11.38 -1.68 -17.34
N GLU A 174 -10.32 -1.98 -18.07
CA GLU A 174 -9.52 -1.00 -18.82
C GLU A 174 -10.36 -0.03 -19.68
N PRO A 175 -11.38 -0.43 -20.42
CA PRO A 175 -12.20 0.52 -21.17
C PRO A 175 -13.03 1.49 -20.30
N LYS A 176 -12.98 1.36 -18.98
CA LYS A 176 -13.69 2.19 -18.00
C LYS A 176 -12.74 2.96 -17.08
N TYR A 177 -11.43 2.77 -17.26
CA TYR A 177 -10.40 3.43 -16.46
C TYR A 177 -9.11 3.55 -17.27
N ASN A 178 -9.13 4.38 -18.33
CA ASN A 178 -7.99 4.53 -19.24
C ASN A 178 -7.77 5.97 -19.76
N SER A 179 -8.44 6.94 -19.15
CA SER A 179 -8.32 8.36 -19.51
C SER A 179 -8.45 9.27 -18.30
N SER A 180 -7.90 10.49 -18.38
CA SER A 180 -8.02 11.49 -17.33
C SER A 180 -9.48 11.81 -16.98
N SER A 181 -10.40 11.73 -17.94
CA SER A 181 -11.82 11.90 -17.68
C SER A 181 -12.42 10.76 -16.85
N ASP A 182 -11.96 9.52 -17.07
CA ASP A 182 -12.38 8.36 -16.28
C ASP A 182 -11.84 8.47 -14.84
N TYR A 183 -10.58 8.87 -14.65
CA TYR A 183 -9.99 9.05 -13.33
C TYR A 183 -10.76 10.09 -12.52
N VAL A 184 -11.10 11.25 -13.12
CA VAL A 184 -11.95 12.27 -12.51
C VAL A 184 -13.38 11.75 -12.25
N HIS A 185 -13.95 10.95 -13.16
CA HIS A 185 -15.26 10.36 -12.98
C HIS A 185 -15.32 9.47 -11.74
N TRP A 186 -14.37 8.54 -11.63
CA TRP A 186 -14.34 7.58 -10.51
C TRP A 186 -13.86 8.18 -9.19
N ASN A 187 -13.17 9.30 -9.20
CA ASN A 187 -12.94 10.09 -7.99
C ASN A 187 -14.21 10.82 -7.49
N ARG A 188 -15.31 10.86 -8.28
CA ARG A 188 -16.58 11.50 -7.94
C ARG A 188 -17.73 10.54 -7.68
N TYR A 189 -17.60 9.31 -8.13
CA TYR A 189 -18.66 8.32 -8.05
C TYR A 189 -18.17 7.01 -7.43
N ASN A 190 -18.88 6.57 -6.38
CA ASN A 190 -18.79 5.19 -5.93
C ASN A 190 -19.30 4.26 -7.03
N LEU A 191 -18.58 3.19 -7.31
CA LEU A 191 -18.87 2.25 -8.40
C LEU A 191 -20.30 1.71 -8.31
N TRP A 192 -20.69 1.15 -7.16
CA TRP A 192 -22.02 0.55 -7.02
C TRP A 192 -23.13 1.60 -7.04
N TYR A 193 -22.92 2.77 -6.42
CA TYR A 193 -23.85 3.89 -6.54
C TYR A 193 -24.11 4.25 -8.00
N TYR A 194 -23.04 4.41 -8.79
CA TYR A 194 -23.14 4.72 -10.21
C TYR A 194 -23.83 3.60 -11.00
N LEU A 195 -23.42 2.35 -10.78
CA LEU A 195 -23.97 1.19 -11.50
C LEU A 195 -25.46 0.98 -11.24
N TYR A 196 -25.90 1.16 -9.98
CA TYR A 196 -27.31 0.96 -9.65
C TYR A 196 -28.20 2.10 -10.15
N ARG A 197 -27.65 3.32 -10.22
CA ARG A 197 -28.43 4.51 -10.57
C ARG A 197 -28.45 4.80 -12.07
N TYR A 198 -27.36 4.54 -12.78
CA TYR A 198 -27.18 5.00 -14.16
C TYR A 198 -26.95 3.88 -15.19
N VAL A 199 -26.73 2.64 -14.74
CA VAL A 199 -26.37 1.53 -15.63
C VAL A 199 -27.40 0.40 -15.51
N SER A 200 -27.94 -0.05 -16.66
CA SER A 200 -28.84 -1.19 -16.71
C SER A 200 -28.16 -2.45 -16.16
N SER A 201 -28.92 -3.30 -15.45
CA SER A 201 -28.39 -4.49 -14.77
C SER A 201 -27.57 -5.41 -15.69
N ARG A 202 -27.99 -5.57 -16.95
CA ARG A 202 -27.30 -6.40 -17.96
C ARG A 202 -25.89 -5.90 -18.32
N LYS A 203 -25.59 -4.60 -18.09
CA LYS A 203 -24.31 -3.98 -18.45
C LYS A 203 -23.36 -3.79 -17.27
N ARG A 204 -23.81 -4.02 -16.04
CA ARG A 204 -23.02 -3.70 -14.82
C ARG A 204 -21.73 -4.50 -14.75
N SER A 205 -21.78 -5.80 -15.08
CA SER A 205 -20.59 -6.67 -15.08
C SER A 205 -19.50 -6.29 -16.10
N HIS A 206 -19.80 -5.38 -17.04
CA HIS A 206 -18.83 -4.87 -17.99
C HIS A 206 -17.95 -3.74 -17.40
N TYR A 207 -18.21 -3.29 -16.20
CA TYR A 207 -17.48 -2.18 -15.58
C TYR A 207 -16.30 -2.64 -14.73
N TYR A 208 -16.39 -3.80 -14.12
CA TYR A 208 -15.41 -4.28 -13.14
C TYR A 208 -15.06 -5.75 -13.33
N THR A 209 -13.97 -6.16 -12.69
CA THR A 209 -13.54 -7.55 -12.60
C THR A 209 -12.88 -7.78 -11.25
N GLU A 210 -12.95 -8.99 -10.72
CA GLU A 210 -12.16 -9.37 -9.55
C GLU A 210 -10.68 -9.40 -9.94
N LYS A 211 -9.83 -8.72 -9.18
CA LYS A 211 -8.37 -8.72 -9.34
C LYS A 211 -7.74 -9.79 -8.46
N TYR A 212 -8.20 -9.87 -7.22
CA TYR A 212 -7.75 -10.86 -6.24
C TYR A 212 -8.96 -11.49 -5.56
N SER A 213 -8.99 -12.80 -5.46
CA SER A 213 -9.84 -13.54 -4.52
C SER A 213 -9.21 -13.52 -3.12
N ALA A 214 -9.99 -13.78 -2.08
CA ALA A 214 -9.49 -13.91 -0.72
C ALA A 214 -8.43 -15.03 -0.60
N SER A 215 -8.63 -16.15 -1.28
CA SER A 215 -7.69 -17.28 -1.26
C SER A 215 -6.35 -16.96 -1.94
N GLU A 216 -6.36 -16.21 -3.05
CA GLU A 216 -5.12 -15.75 -3.67
C GLU A 216 -4.37 -14.78 -2.76
N ALA A 217 -5.09 -13.86 -2.12
CA ALA A 217 -4.52 -12.92 -1.16
C ALA A 217 -3.89 -13.62 0.06
N ASP A 218 -4.49 -14.70 0.55
CA ASP A 218 -3.90 -15.55 1.59
C ASP A 218 -2.59 -16.19 1.11
N GLY A 219 -2.57 -16.75 -0.10
CA GLY A 219 -1.37 -17.33 -0.71
C GLY A 219 -0.24 -16.31 -0.90
N TYR A 220 -0.55 -15.06 -1.29
CA TYR A 220 0.44 -13.99 -1.38
C TYR A 220 0.98 -13.58 -0.01
N THR A 221 0.11 -13.52 1.01
CA THR A 221 0.52 -13.25 2.38
C THR A 221 1.52 -14.29 2.87
N GLU A 222 1.24 -15.58 2.65
CA GLU A 222 2.14 -16.69 3.00
C GLU A 222 3.47 -16.55 2.26
N SER A 223 3.44 -16.35 0.94
CA SER A 223 4.65 -16.22 0.11
C SER A 223 5.56 -15.07 0.55
N ILE A 224 5.00 -13.92 0.91
CA ILE A 224 5.77 -12.76 1.39
C ILE A 224 6.34 -13.04 2.79
N CYS A 225 5.57 -13.67 3.67
CA CYS A 225 6.04 -14.04 5.00
C CYS A 225 7.24 -15.01 4.92
N ASP A 226 7.18 -15.97 4.01
CA ASP A 226 8.29 -16.92 3.81
C ASP A 226 9.52 -16.22 3.23
N ALA A 227 9.35 -15.39 2.19
CA ALA A 227 10.45 -14.60 1.64
C ALA A 227 11.10 -13.66 2.69
N ALA A 228 10.31 -13.09 3.60
CA ALA A 228 10.83 -12.28 4.70
C ALA A 228 11.64 -13.09 5.71
N LYS A 229 11.13 -14.27 6.10
CA LYS A 229 11.82 -15.18 7.03
C LYS A 229 13.15 -15.71 6.44
N GLU A 230 13.21 -15.99 5.13
CA GLU A 230 14.44 -16.37 4.43
C GLU A 230 15.52 -15.29 4.53
N GLN A 231 15.14 -14.02 4.67
CA GLN A 231 16.05 -12.89 4.91
C GLN A 231 16.33 -12.65 6.40
N GLY A 232 15.88 -13.52 7.30
CA GLY A 232 16.06 -13.36 8.74
C GLY A 232 15.20 -12.28 9.39
N ILE A 233 14.16 -11.78 8.70
CA ILE A 233 13.23 -10.79 9.27
C ILE A 233 12.31 -11.49 10.28
N VAL A 234 12.25 -10.96 11.51
CA VAL A 234 11.34 -11.42 12.55
C VAL A 234 9.95 -10.85 12.31
N ILE A 235 8.93 -11.71 12.31
CA ILE A 235 7.53 -11.29 12.11
C ILE A 235 6.74 -11.60 13.39
N TRP A 236 6.14 -10.57 13.97
CA TRP A 236 5.13 -10.67 15.03
C TRP A 236 3.76 -10.38 14.45
N ALA A 237 2.82 -11.31 14.60
CA ALA A 237 1.43 -11.12 14.20
C ALA A 237 0.57 -10.93 15.45
N ILE A 238 -0.21 -9.85 15.47
CA ILE A 238 -1.13 -9.48 16.55
C ILE A 238 -2.53 -9.40 15.94
N GLY A 239 -3.41 -10.32 16.35
CA GLY A 239 -4.83 -10.30 16.02
C GLY A 239 -5.65 -9.71 17.18
N PHE A 240 -6.71 -8.97 16.89
CA PHE A 240 -7.62 -8.37 17.87
C PHE A 240 -9.08 -8.37 17.40
#